data_cd12781e421f7805754f617ddd158801
#
_entry.id   cd12781e421f7805754f617ddd158801
#
_cell.length_a   1.000
_cell.length_b   1.000
_cell.length_c   1.000
_cell.angle_alpha   90.00
_cell.angle_beta   90.00
_cell.angle_gamma   90.00
#
_symmetry.space_group_name_H-M   'P 1'
#
loop_
_entity.id
_entity.type
_entity.pdbx_description
1 polymer ?
#
loop_
_entity_poly.entity_id
_entity_poly.type
_entity_poly.pdbx_seq_one_letter_code
_entity_poly.pdbx_strand_id
1 'polypeptide(L)'
;IEITRKKLDKKKSLISFIGAPWTLLIYMLDIKKEKKEIDLNKLYARDFNIEQIIDELIAYLCTHIKNQVNAGADVIQIFDSWAGLIPNKDIQKFCYEPNLKIVEFCKKENIPTICFPKGIKEKYADFNNLVKPDGINIDPDIDPSWAKQNLTNVVLQGGLDPKVLLKNDEEIIKEATKYIQTF
;
A
#
# COMPACT_ATOMS: atom_id res chain seq x y z
N ILE A 1 -5.21 -0.75 18.78
CA ILE A 1 -5.98 -1.81 18.11
C ILE A 1 -6.93 -2.45 19.13
N GLU A 2 -6.48 -3.04 20.24
CA GLU A 2 -7.33 -3.71 21.24
C GLU A 2 -8.48 -2.83 21.76
N ILE A 3 -8.20 -1.56 22.12
CA ILE A 3 -9.22 -0.61 22.61
C ILE A 3 -10.26 -0.36 21.53
N THR A 4 -9.81 -0.18 20.28
CA THR A 4 -10.70 0.02 19.13
C THR A 4 -11.54 -1.22 18.88
N ARG A 5 -10.91 -2.41 18.88
CA ARG A 5 -11.62 -3.68 18.68
C ARG A 5 -12.70 -3.94 19.71
N LYS A 6 -12.43 -3.60 20.98
CA LYS A 6 -13.42 -3.73 22.07
C LYS A 6 -14.64 -2.82 21.90
N LYS A 7 -14.47 -1.66 21.25
CA LYS A 7 -15.54 -0.66 21.04
C LYS A 7 -16.22 -0.80 19.67
N LEU A 8 -15.58 -1.43 18.71
CA LEU A 8 -16.10 -1.58 17.36
C LEU A 8 -17.13 -2.72 17.32
N ASP A 9 -18.24 -2.50 16.61
CA ASP A 9 -19.23 -3.54 16.34
C ASP A 9 -18.54 -4.77 15.73
N LYS A 10 -18.86 -5.96 16.23
CA LYS A 10 -18.28 -7.24 15.77
C LYS A 10 -18.56 -7.53 14.29
N LYS A 11 -19.60 -6.91 13.72
CA LYS A 11 -19.93 -7.02 12.29
C LYS A 11 -19.03 -6.16 11.38
N LYS A 12 -18.17 -5.30 11.95
CA LYS A 12 -17.28 -4.41 11.22
C LYS A 12 -15.85 -4.93 11.30
N SER A 13 -15.18 -4.98 10.14
CA SER A 13 -13.76 -5.31 10.06
C SER A 13 -12.91 -4.14 10.56
N LEU A 14 -11.82 -4.47 11.23
CA LEU A 14 -10.79 -3.51 11.65
C LEU A 14 -9.58 -3.67 10.76
N ILE A 15 -9.38 -2.71 9.86
CA ILE A 15 -8.19 -2.64 9.03
C ILE A 15 -7.09 -1.93 9.82
N SER A 16 -5.98 -2.60 10.04
CA SER A 16 -4.75 -2.02 10.56
C SER A 16 -3.77 -1.78 9.42
N PHE A 17 -2.66 -1.09 9.66
CA PHE A 17 -1.74 -0.76 8.59
C PHE A 17 -0.27 -0.76 9.01
N ILE A 18 0.59 -0.88 8.01
CA ILE A 18 2.05 -0.69 8.10
C ILE A 18 2.54 0.18 6.94
N GLY A 19 3.69 0.80 7.11
CA GLY A 19 4.47 1.31 5.98
C GLY A 19 5.23 0.18 5.30
N ALA A 20 5.28 0.16 3.97
CA ALA A 20 6.14 -0.77 3.24
C ALA A 20 7.63 -0.50 3.52
N PRO A 21 8.52 -1.49 3.36
CA PRO A 21 9.94 -1.35 3.67
C PRO A 21 10.61 -0.16 2.98
N TRP A 22 10.35 0.07 1.70
CA TRP A 22 10.86 1.23 0.97
C TRP A 22 10.40 2.55 1.59
N THR A 23 9.13 2.67 1.88
CA THR A 23 8.57 3.87 2.51
C THR A 23 9.20 4.14 3.87
N LEU A 24 9.41 3.11 4.70
CA LEU A 24 10.08 3.26 5.99
C LEU A 24 11.53 3.67 5.82
N LEU A 25 12.25 3.08 4.87
CA LEU A 25 13.64 3.44 4.56
C LEU A 25 13.78 4.92 4.22
N ILE A 26 12.87 5.46 3.37
CA ILE A 26 12.87 6.89 3.03
C ILE A 26 12.73 7.78 4.26
N TYR A 27 11.85 7.42 5.19
CA TYR A 27 11.66 8.18 6.43
C TYR A 27 12.84 8.03 7.39
N MET A 28 13.37 6.82 7.58
CA MET A 28 14.49 6.55 8.48
C MET A 28 15.77 7.28 8.05
N LEU A 29 15.99 7.40 6.76
CA LEU A 29 17.18 8.07 6.20
C LEU A 29 17.01 9.57 6.02
N ASP A 30 15.81 10.10 6.24
CA ASP A 30 15.44 11.51 6.01
C ASP A 30 15.87 12.03 4.62
N ILE A 31 15.63 11.21 3.59
CA ILE A 31 16.00 11.54 2.21
C ILE A 31 14.84 12.10 1.39
N LYS A 32 13.69 12.33 2.00
CA LYS A 32 12.59 13.06 1.36
C LYS A 32 12.97 14.52 1.19
N LYS A 33 12.65 15.07 0.01
CA LYS A 33 12.74 16.50 -0.28
C LYS A 33 11.37 17.16 -0.24
N GLU A 34 11.36 18.49 -0.28
CA GLU A 34 10.14 19.25 -0.58
C GLU A 34 9.54 18.80 -1.94
N LYS A 35 8.24 19.00 -2.14
CA LYS A 35 7.52 18.63 -3.37
C LYS A 35 7.43 17.13 -3.67
N LYS A 36 7.50 16.27 -2.66
CA LYS A 36 7.40 14.81 -2.83
C LYS A 36 8.50 14.23 -3.72
N GLU A 37 9.69 14.70 -3.59
CA GLU A 37 10.89 14.14 -4.20
C GLU A 37 11.72 13.38 -3.18
N ILE A 38 12.57 12.46 -3.65
CA ILE A 38 13.57 11.76 -2.84
C ILE A 38 14.98 12.03 -3.34
N ASP A 39 15.92 12.12 -2.43
CA ASP A 39 17.33 12.30 -2.77
C ASP A 39 18.03 10.94 -2.95
N LEU A 40 17.91 10.37 -4.15
CA LEU A 40 18.56 9.10 -4.48
C LEU A 40 20.09 9.17 -4.36
N ASN A 41 20.71 10.33 -4.59
CA ASN A 41 22.15 10.47 -4.41
C ASN A 41 22.55 10.27 -2.95
N LYS A 42 21.76 10.80 -2.02
CA LYS A 42 21.98 10.54 -0.58
C LYS A 42 21.78 9.07 -0.23
N LEU A 43 20.88 8.37 -0.91
CA LEU A 43 20.65 6.94 -0.70
C LEU A 43 21.87 6.12 -1.14
N TYR A 44 22.32 6.33 -2.38
CA TYR A 44 23.42 5.55 -2.96
C TYR A 44 24.83 5.98 -2.49
N ALA A 45 24.96 7.20 -1.94
CA ALA A 45 26.25 7.67 -1.39
C ALA A 45 26.58 7.08 -0.01
N ARG A 46 25.67 6.36 0.60
CA ARG A 46 25.89 5.77 1.93
C ARG A 46 26.55 4.40 1.83
N ASP A 47 27.54 4.18 2.67
CA ASP A 47 28.29 2.91 2.74
C ASP A 47 27.54 1.88 3.61
N PHE A 48 26.28 1.55 3.21
CA PHE A 48 25.53 0.48 3.85
C PHE A 48 24.74 -0.33 2.83
N ASN A 49 24.47 -1.59 3.17
CA ASN A 49 23.71 -2.50 2.33
C ASN A 49 22.20 -2.24 2.45
N ILE A 50 21.64 -1.51 1.49
CA ILE A 50 20.21 -1.17 1.45
C ILE A 50 19.34 -2.44 1.46
N GLU A 51 19.75 -3.48 0.74
CA GLU A 51 19.00 -4.73 0.66
C GLU A 51 18.91 -5.41 2.01
N GLN A 52 20.02 -5.46 2.73
CA GLN A 52 20.04 -6.00 4.09
C GLN A 52 19.09 -5.24 5.02
N ILE A 53 19.09 -3.90 4.95
CA ILE A 53 18.19 -3.08 5.78
C ILE A 53 16.73 -3.37 5.42
N ILE A 54 16.40 -3.52 4.13
CA ILE A 54 15.05 -3.87 3.68
C ILE A 54 14.65 -5.25 4.21
N ASP A 55 15.52 -6.24 4.16
CA ASP A 55 15.25 -7.58 4.70
C ASP A 55 15.04 -7.57 6.23
N GLU A 56 15.82 -6.80 6.96
CA GLU A 56 15.61 -6.59 8.39
C GLU A 56 14.27 -5.90 8.68
N LEU A 57 13.92 -4.85 7.92
CA LEU A 57 12.62 -4.19 8.02
C LEU A 57 11.47 -5.16 7.77
N ILE A 58 11.57 -6.03 6.78
CA ILE A 58 10.55 -7.05 6.50
C ILE A 58 10.36 -7.96 7.73
N ALA A 59 11.44 -8.43 8.34
CA ALA A 59 11.36 -9.30 9.52
C ALA A 59 10.64 -8.61 10.70
N TYR A 60 10.99 -7.34 10.98
CA TYR A 60 10.31 -6.55 12.00
C TYR A 60 8.84 -6.28 11.67
N LEU A 61 8.54 -5.96 10.40
CA LEU A 61 7.17 -5.71 9.96
C LEU A 61 6.30 -6.96 10.06
N CYS A 62 6.82 -8.13 9.71
CA CYS A 62 6.10 -9.40 9.90
C CYS A 62 5.76 -9.64 11.38
N THR A 63 6.70 -9.37 12.29
CA THR A 63 6.44 -9.44 13.74
C THR A 63 5.40 -8.42 14.18
N HIS A 64 5.50 -7.18 13.67
CA HIS A 64 4.54 -6.12 13.98
C HIS A 64 3.13 -6.43 13.47
N ILE A 65 3.00 -6.98 12.26
CA ILE A 65 1.75 -7.45 11.69
C ILE A 65 1.11 -8.51 12.62
N LYS A 66 1.88 -9.50 13.04
CA LYS A 66 1.39 -10.54 13.94
C LYS A 66 0.87 -9.98 15.26
N ASN A 67 1.57 -8.99 15.83
CA ASN A 67 1.13 -8.29 17.02
C ASN A 67 -0.18 -7.49 16.79
N GLN A 68 -0.34 -6.86 15.63
CA GLN A 68 -1.56 -6.13 15.27
C GLN A 68 -2.77 -7.06 15.13
N VAL A 69 -2.59 -8.21 14.49
CA VAL A 69 -3.64 -9.22 14.32
C VAL A 69 -4.00 -9.83 15.68
N ASN A 70 -3.03 -10.18 16.51
CA ASN A 70 -3.28 -10.67 17.88
C ASN A 70 -4.03 -9.64 18.74
N ALA A 71 -3.85 -8.35 18.46
CA ALA A 71 -4.58 -7.25 19.11
C ALA A 71 -5.99 -7.00 18.51
N GLY A 72 -6.39 -7.78 17.49
CA GLY A 72 -7.74 -7.79 16.94
C GLY A 72 -7.92 -7.07 15.61
N ALA A 73 -6.85 -6.86 14.83
CA ALA A 73 -6.97 -6.44 13.43
C ALA A 73 -7.42 -7.63 12.56
N ASP A 74 -8.34 -7.36 11.63
CA ASP A 74 -8.87 -8.37 10.70
C ASP A 74 -8.12 -8.37 9.36
N VAL A 75 -7.59 -7.21 8.95
CA VAL A 75 -6.92 -6.98 7.66
C VAL A 75 -5.73 -6.07 7.87
N ILE A 76 -4.66 -6.29 7.11
CA ILE A 76 -3.48 -5.42 7.10
C ILE A 76 -3.39 -4.65 5.79
N GLN A 77 -3.33 -3.33 5.87
CA GLN A 77 -3.05 -2.46 4.73
C GLN A 77 -1.57 -2.06 4.69
N ILE A 78 -0.91 -2.26 3.54
CA ILE A 78 0.51 -1.98 3.34
C ILE A 78 0.62 -0.71 2.50
N PHE A 79 1.08 0.38 3.11
CA PHE A 79 1.25 1.66 2.43
C PHE A 79 2.68 1.83 1.90
N ASP A 80 2.84 1.77 0.58
CA ASP A 80 4.10 2.14 -0.07
C ASP A 80 3.99 3.52 -0.73
N SER A 81 3.96 4.54 0.12
CA SER A 81 3.65 5.93 -0.25
C SER A 81 4.68 6.57 -1.19
N TRP A 82 5.86 5.99 -1.31
CA TRP A 82 6.97 6.49 -2.11
C TRP A 82 7.34 5.54 -3.27
N ALA A 83 6.54 4.52 -3.55
CA ALA A 83 6.79 3.53 -4.61
C ALA A 83 6.93 4.18 -5.99
N GLY A 84 6.10 5.15 -6.32
CA GLY A 84 6.14 5.86 -7.61
C GLY A 84 7.40 6.68 -7.88
N LEU A 85 8.26 6.89 -6.88
CA LEU A 85 9.53 7.60 -7.01
C LEU A 85 10.74 6.65 -7.14
N ILE A 86 10.51 5.35 -7.09
CA ILE A 86 11.56 4.36 -7.36
C ILE A 86 11.89 4.38 -8.86
N PRO A 87 13.16 4.46 -9.25
CA PRO A 87 13.55 4.32 -10.65
C PRO A 87 13.01 3.02 -11.28
N ASN A 88 12.59 3.07 -12.54
CA ASN A 88 11.98 1.91 -13.20
C ASN A 88 12.83 0.64 -13.12
N LYS A 89 14.15 0.75 -13.23
CA LYS A 89 15.09 -0.36 -13.14
C LYS A 89 15.15 -1.02 -11.75
N ASP A 90 14.74 -0.30 -10.71
CA ASP A 90 14.84 -0.72 -9.32
C ASP A 90 13.48 -1.04 -8.68
N ILE A 91 12.37 -0.84 -9.40
CA ILE A 91 11.01 -0.98 -8.86
C ILE A 91 10.70 -2.40 -8.40
N GLN A 92 11.18 -3.40 -9.12
CA GLN A 92 11.02 -4.79 -8.73
C GLN A 92 11.73 -5.04 -7.39
N LYS A 93 12.98 -4.60 -7.29
CA LYS A 93 13.84 -4.81 -6.13
C LYS A 93 13.36 -4.10 -4.87
N PHE A 94 12.88 -2.87 -4.98
CA PHE A 94 12.57 -2.03 -3.83
C PHE A 94 11.06 -1.90 -3.52
N CYS A 95 10.19 -2.26 -4.46
CA CYS A 95 8.75 -2.26 -4.26
C CYS A 95 8.17 -3.67 -4.31
N TYR A 96 8.30 -4.37 -5.45
CA TYR A 96 7.56 -5.61 -5.65
C TYR A 96 8.03 -6.74 -4.74
N GLU A 97 9.32 -7.05 -4.72
CA GLU A 97 9.89 -8.14 -3.91
C GLU A 97 9.69 -7.96 -2.40
N PRO A 98 9.91 -6.74 -1.82
CA PRO A 98 9.62 -6.52 -0.41
C PRO A 98 8.15 -6.70 -0.06
N ASN A 99 7.23 -6.18 -0.89
CA ASN A 99 5.80 -6.36 -0.70
C ASN A 99 5.40 -7.84 -0.85
N LEU A 100 5.96 -8.56 -1.84
CA LEU A 100 5.73 -10.00 -2.02
C LEU A 100 6.10 -10.79 -0.76
N LYS A 101 7.29 -10.58 -0.19
CA LYS A 101 7.75 -11.26 1.03
C LYS A 101 6.77 -11.07 2.19
N ILE A 102 6.24 -9.84 2.37
CA ILE A 102 5.26 -9.54 3.42
C ILE A 102 3.91 -10.22 3.12
N VAL A 103 3.42 -10.14 1.88
CA VAL A 103 2.15 -10.76 1.47
C VAL A 103 2.23 -12.29 1.61
N GLU A 104 3.35 -12.92 1.22
CA GLU A 104 3.56 -14.36 1.43
C GLU A 104 3.55 -14.76 2.90
N PHE A 105 4.18 -13.95 3.77
CA PHE A 105 4.10 -14.15 5.21
C PHE A 105 2.65 -14.08 5.68
N CYS A 106 1.91 -13.03 5.29
CA CYS A 106 0.50 -12.86 5.66
C CYS A 106 -0.36 -14.03 5.19
N LYS A 107 -0.16 -14.51 3.96
CA LYS A 107 -0.88 -15.69 3.44
C LYS A 107 -0.63 -16.96 4.26
N LYS A 108 0.61 -17.20 4.69
CA LYS A 108 0.94 -18.36 5.56
C LYS A 108 0.25 -18.27 6.91
N GLU A 109 0.03 -17.05 7.43
CA GLU A 109 -0.66 -16.80 8.69
C GLU A 109 -2.18 -16.60 8.52
N ASN A 110 -2.73 -16.75 7.29
CA ASN A 110 -4.13 -16.49 6.93
C ASN A 110 -4.60 -15.06 7.24
N ILE A 111 -3.75 -14.07 7.01
CA ILE A 111 -4.01 -12.65 7.24
C ILE A 111 -4.31 -11.97 5.90
N PRO A 112 -5.53 -11.47 5.65
CA PRO A 112 -5.84 -10.72 4.43
C PRO A 112 -5.02 -9.43 4.33
N THR A 113 -4.59 -9.09 3.11
CA THR A 113 -3.74 -7.92 2.83
C THR A 113 -4.34 -7.00 1.78
N ILE A 114 -4.17 -5.69 1.98
CA ILE A 114 -4.45 -4.67 0.97
C ILE A 114 -3.13 -3.92 0.71
N CYS A 115 -2.64 -3.91 -0.52
CA CYS A 115 -1.43 -3.16 -0.87
C CYS A 115 -1.77 -1.81 -1.52
N PHE A 116 -1.00 -0.78 -1.20
CA PHE A 116 -1.08 0.52 -1.85
C PHE A 116 0.31 0.98 -2.31
N PRO A 117 0.80 0.47 -3.47
CA PRO A 117 2.02 0.96 -4.09
C PRO A 117 1.74 2.27 -4.85
N LYS A 118 1.69 3.37 -4.11
CA LYS A 118 1.24 4.67 -4.60
C LYS A 118 2.12 5.21 -5.72
N GLY A 119 1.47 5.67 -6.80
CA GLY A 119 2.14 6.40 -7.89
C GLY A 119 2.84 5.51 -8.92
N ILE A 120 2.64 4.19 -8.90
CA ILE A 120 3.25 3.28 -9.87
C ILE A 120 2.54 3.22 -11.23
N LYS A 121 1.38 3.89 -11.36
CA LYS A 121 0.61 4.01 -12.61
C LYS A 121 0.26 2.65 -13.24
N GLU A 122 0.44 2.49 -14.54
CA GLU A 122 0.11 1.24 -15.27
C GLU A 122 0.83 0.00 -14.73
N LYS A 123 1.89 0.18 -13.94
CA LYS A 123 2.61 -0.92 -13.28
C LYS A 123 1.82 -1.62 -12.17
N TYR A 124 0.62 -1.12 -11.84
CA TYR A 124 -0.30 -1.84 -10.95
C TYR A 124 -0.59 -3.26 -11.44
N ALA A 125 -0.67 -3.48 -12.77
CA ALA A 125 -0.88 -4.81 -13.33
C ALA A 125 0.29 -5.76 -13.05
N ASP A 126 1.51 -5.30 -13.27
CA ASP A 126 2.73 -6.09 -12.98
C ASP A 126 2.85 -6.37 -11.48
N PHE A 127 2.59 -5.36 -10.65
CA PHE A 127 2.57 -5.52 -9.19
C PHE A 127 1.55 -6.58 -8.76
N ASN A 128 0.31 -6.49 -9.27
CA ASN A 128 -0.74 -7.45 -8.95
C ASN A 128 -0.36 -8.88 -9.35
N ASN A 129 0.20 -9.05 -10.55
CA ASN A 129 0.59 -10.35 -11.07
C ASN A 129 1.73 -10.99 -10.27
N LEU A 130 2.66 -10.21 -9.74
CA LEU A 130 3.80 -10.69 -8.97
C LEU A 130 3.44 -10.89 -7.49
N VAL A 131 2.90 -9.84 -6.85
CA VAL A 131 2.69 -9.79 -5.39
C VAL A 131 1.43 -10.54 -4.97
N LYS A 132 0.39 -10.51 -5.81
CA LYS A 132 -0.90 -11.21 -5.59
C LYS A 132 -1.52 -10.93 -4.22
N PRO A 133 -1.71 -9.67 -3.81
CA PRO A 133 -2.41 -9.36 -2.56
C PRO A 133 -3.89 -9.72 -2.67
N ASP A 134 -4.62 -9.73 -1.54
CA ASP A 134 -6.07 -9.92 -1.55
C ASP A 134 -6.82 -8.68 -2.02
N GLY A 135 -6.25 -7.49 -1.76
CA GLY A 135 -6.76 -6.21 -2.21
C GLY A 135 -5.66 -5.25 -2.69
N ILE A 136 -6.02 -4.37 -3.60
CA ILE A 136 -5.17 -3.26 -4.05
C ILE A 136 -5.93 -1.95 -3.90
N ASN A 137 -5.31 -1.00 -3.19
CA ASN A 137 -5.75 0.39 -3.23
C ASN A 137 -5.10 1.08 -4.43
N ILE A 138 -5.91 1.74 -5.26
CA ILE A 138 -5.44 2.43 -6.47
C ILE A 138 -5.41 3.95 -6.27
N ASP A 139 -4.55 4.62 -7.03
CA ASP A 139 -4.44 6.07 -7.06
C ASP A 139 -5.66 6.72 -7.75
N PRO A 140 -5.98 8.00 -7.40
CA PRO A 140 -7.09 8.72 -8.02
C PRO A 140 -6.92 9.03 -9.51
N ASP A 141 -5.72 8.97 -10.04
CA ASP A 141 -5.40 9.20 -11.45
C ASP A 141 -5.46 7.92 -12.30
N ILE A 142 -5.78 6.78 -11.68
CA ILE A 142 -6.03 5.53 -12.41
C ILE A 142 -7.48 5.51 -12.92
N ASP A 143 -7.64 5.29 -14.22
CA ASP A 143 -8.97 5.12 -14.81
C ASP A 143 -9.66 3.88 -14.23
N PRO A 144 -10.88 4.02 -13.66
CA PRO A 144 -11.60 2.89 -13.07
C PRO A 144 -11.88 1.75 -14.04
N SER A 145 -12.16 2.06 -15.32
CA SER A 145 -12.42 1.05 -16.34
C SER A 145 -11.15 0.27 -16.68
N TRP A 146 -10.01 0.96 -16.74
CA TRP A 146 -8.72 0.30 -16.88
C TRP A 146 -8.43 -0.62 -15.69
N ALA A 147 -8.65 -0.13 -14.46
CA ALA A 147 -8.43 -0.92 -13.25
C ALA A 147 -9.27 -2.20 -13.25
N LYS A 148 -10.57 -2.09 -13.59
CA LYS A 148 -11.48 -3.23 -13.71
C LYS A 148 -11.02 -4.28 -14.72
N GLN A 149 -10.45 -3.84 -15.85
CA GLN A 149 -10.00 -4.73 -16.91
C GLN A 149 -8.65 -5.39 -16.63
N ASN A 150 -7.74 -4.68 -15.97
CA ASN A 150 -6.34 -5.10 -15.81
C ASN A 150 -5.99 -5.64 -14.42
N LEU A 151 -6.77 -5.31 -13.39
CA LEU A 151 -6.58 -5.78 -12.01
C LEU A 151 -7.64 -6.84 -11.69
N THR A 152 -7.53 -7.96 -12.37
CA THR A 152 -8.41 -9.12 -12.16
C THR A 152 -7.95 -9.95 -10.97
N ASN A 153 -8.88 -10.69 -10.34
CA ASN A 153 -8.60 -11.60 -9.20
C ASN A 153 -8.06 -10.89 -7.94
N VAL A 154 -8.39 -9.60 -7.77
CA VAL A 154 -8.03 -8.82 -6.59
C VAL A 154 -9.17 -7.86 -6.25
N VAL A 155 -9.40 -7.60 -4.96
CA VAL A 155 -10.38 -6.60 -4.53
C VAL A 155 -9.80 -5.21 -4.74
N LEU A 156 -10.57 -4.33 -5.39
CA LEU A 156 -10.15 -2.94 -5.61
C LEU A 156 -10.68 -2.04 -4.50
N GLN A 157 -9.82 -1.16 -4.01
CA GLN A 157 -10.11 -0.14 -3.00
C GLN A 157 -9.61 1.23 -3.47
N GLY A 158 -10.25 2.31 -3.02
CA GLY A 158 -9.78 3.68 -3.28
C GLY A 158 -10.07 4.16 -4.69
N GLY A 159 -9.22 5.04 -5.21
CA GLY A 159 -9.30 5.60 -6.56
C GLY A 159 -10.18 6.84 -6.70
N LEU A 160 -11.12 7.12 -5.80
CA LEU A 160 -11.83 8.40 -5.80
C LEU A 160 -10.92 9.52 -5.30
N ASP A 161 -10.81 10.63 -6.05
CA ASP A 161 -10.00 11.78 -5.62
C ASP A 161 -10.54 12.37 -4.31
N PRO A 162 -9.73 12.39 -3.23
CA PRO A 162 -10.14 12.99 -1.97
C PRO A 162 -10.61 14.45 -2.07
N LYS A 163 -10.18 15.18 -3.10
CA LYS A 163 -10.65 16.56 -3.37
C LYS A 163 -12.14 16.64 -3.66
N VAL A 164 -12.75 15.54 -4.09
CA VAL A 164 -14.21 15.47 -4.27
C VAL A 164 -14.93 15.75 -2.96
N LEU A 165 -14.38 15.36 -1.81
CA LEU A 165 -14.96 15.62 -0.49
C LEU A 165 -14.96 17.11 -0.09
N LEU A 166 -14.28 17.97 -0.83
CA LEU A 166 -14.31 19.45 -0.64
C LEU A 166 -15.42 20.12 -1.45
N LYS A 167 -16.17 19.37 -2.24
CA LYS A 167 -17.29 19.88 -3.03
C LYS A 167 -18.59 19.86 -2.23
N ASN A 168 -19.69 20.32 -2.86
CA ASN A 168 -21.01 20.21 -2.27
C ASN A 168 -21.55 18.77 -2.32
N ASP A 169 -22.58 18.48 -1.54
CA ASP A 169 -23.14 17.13 -1.38
C ASP A 169 -23.61 16.51 -2.70
N GLU A 170 -24.22 17.29 -3.60
CA GLU A 170 -24.71 16.82 -4.89
C GLU A 170 -23.55 16.34 -5.78
N GLU A 171 -22.47 17.09 -5.84
CA GLU A 171 -21.26 16.71 -6.59
C GLU A 171 -20.56 15.51 -5.97
N ILE A 172 -20.48 15.43 -4.64
CA ILE A 172 -19.91 14.27 -3.93
C ILE A 172 -20.71 13.01 -4.27
N ILE A 173 -22.04 13.06 -4.15
CA ILE A 173 -22.92 11.91 -4.44
C ILE A 173 -22.78 11.52 -5.91
N LYS A 174 -22.79 12.47 -6.82
CA LYS A 174 -22.66 12.23 -8.27
C LYS A 174 -21.36 11.53 -8.61
N GLU A 175 -20.22 12.04 -8.14
CA GLU A 175 -18.91 11.46 -8.43
C GLU A 175 -18.74 10.09 -7.77
N ALA A 176 -19.16 9.94 -6.51
CA ALA A 176 -19.10 8.66 -5.81
C ALA A 176 -19.98 7.60 -6.49
N THR A 177 -21.22 7.97 -6.89
CA THR A 177 -22.15 7.05 -7.58
C THR A 177 -21.57 6.60 -8.91
N LYS A 178 -21.06 7.55 -9.72
CA LYS A 178 -20.40 7.23 -10.99
C LYS A 178 -19.24 6.27 -10.80
N TYR A 179 -18.42 6.51 -9.77
CA TYR A 179 -17.28 5.66 -9.45
C TYR A 179 -17.70 4.24 -9.07
N ILE A 180 -18.68 4.10 -8.15
CA ILE A 180 -19.20 2.80 -7.69
C ILE A 180 -19.85 2.02 -8.83
N GLN A 181 -20.56 2.68 -9.74
CA GLN A 181 -21.21 2.02 -10.88
C GLN A 181 -20.23 1.44 -11.90
N THR A 182 -18.96 1.86 -11.86
CA THR A 182 -17.93 1.32 -12.75
C THR A 182 -17.43 -0.04 -12.25
N PHE A 183 -17.45 -0.28 -10.97
CA PHE A 183 -17.05 -1.54 -10.34
C PHE A 183 -18.25 -2.41 -9.99
#